data_d458e121fcc7698476a106046ec66980
#
_entry.id   d458e121fcc7698476a106046ec66980
#
_cell.length_a   1.000
_cell.length_b   1.000
_cell.length_c   1.000
_cell.angle_alpha   90.00
_cell.angle_beta   90.00
_cell.angle_gamma   90.00
#
_symmetry.space_group_name_H-M   'P 1'
#
loop_
_entity.id
_entity.type
_entity.pdbx_description
1 polymer ?
#
loop_
_entity_poly.entity_id
_entity_poly.type
_entity_poly.pdbx_seq_one_letter_code
_entity_poly.pdbx_strand_id
1 'polypeptide(L)'
;MLANNNEAIINKLAKNSVKTNKKQYAILFFTIILSAFMLFCVFTIGMTYLNSSRLQNTRLNGAEYDIVTMNGFTSEQLNTLQQNENIRSVGIESYAGFIQSTEYDKTVEIGLLWCDEVFWDNLMSPARTKLDGHYPQNKNELMVTKDRSEER
;
A
#
# COMPACT_ATOMS: atom_id res chain seq x y z
N MET A 1 -28.64 -49.72 -28.82
CA MET A 1 -27.40 -49.39 -28.02
C MET A 1 -27.81 -49.38 -26.56
N LEU A 2 -27.37 -50.37 -25.78
CA LEU A 2 -27.60 -50.37 -24.34
C LEU A 2 -26.65 -49.31 -23.70
N ALA A 3 -27.20 -48.33 -23.02
CA ALA A 3 -26.45 -47.33 -22.29
C ALA A 3 -25.63 -48.06 -21.22
N ASN A 4 -24.31 -48.06 -21.37
CA ASN A 4 -23.39 -48.70 -20.45
C ASN A 4 -23.28 -47.83 -19.19
N ASN A 5 -24.12 -48.09 -18.20
CA ASN A 5 -24.19 -47.32 -16.99
C ASN A 5 -23.11 -47.78 -15.98
N ASN A 6 -21.84 -47.56 -16.33
CA ASN A 6 -20.69 -47.95 -15.51
C ASN A 6 -20.50 -47.09 -14.24
N GLU A 7 -21.22 -45.98 -14.09
CA GLU A 7 -21.07 -45.10 -12.93
C GLU A 7 -21.34 -45.81 -11.60
N ALA A 8 -22.40 -46.66 -11.53
CA ALA A 8 -22.70 -47.38 -10.29
C ALA A 8 -21.57 -48.36 -9.90
N ILE A 9 -20.96 -48.99 -10.92
CA ILE A 9 -19.84 -49.93 -10.72
C ILE A 9 -18.58 -49.16 -10.30
N ILE A 10 -18.27 -48.06 -10.96
CA ILE A 10 -17.12 -47.19 -10.64
C ILE A 10 -17.24 -46.64 -9.21
N ASN A 11 -18.42 -46.15 -8.83
CA ASN A 11 -18.66 -45.65 -7.48
C ASN A 11 -18.54 -46.76 -6.43
N LYS A 12 -19.00 -47.96 -6.68
CA LYS A 12 -18.89 -49.10 -5.79
C LYS A 12 -17.43 -49.54 -5.63
N LEU A 13 -16.66 -49.57 -6.71
CA LEU A 13 -15.24 -49.90 -6.70
C LEU A 13 -14.44 -48.85 -5.96
N ALA A 14 -14.69 -47.56 -6.22
CA ALA A 14 -14.05 -46.45 -5.52
C ALA A 14 -14.33 -46.50 -3.99
N LYS A 15 -15.59 -46.71 -3.61
CA LYS A 15 -15.97 -46.82 -2.19
C LYS A 15 -15.31 -48.02 -1.50
N ASN A 16 -15.21 -49.16 -2.16
CA ASN A 16 -14.55 -50.34 -1.64
C ASN A 16 -13.02 -50.10 -1.52
N SER A 17 -12.38 -49.49 -2.52
CA SER A 17 -10.96 -49.15 -2.49
C SER A 17 -10.63 -48.24 -1.30
N VAL A 18 -11.43 -47.19 -1.08
CA VAL A 18 -11.29 -46.30 0.07
C VAL A 18 -11.46 -47.04 1.40
N LYS A 19 -12.43 -47.94 1.48
CA LYS A 19 -12.70 -48.74 2.69
C LYS A 19 -11.58 -49.72 3.01
N THR A 20 -10.94 -50.31 2.00
CA THR A 20 -9.87 -51.27 2.15
C THR A 20 -8.52 -50.57 2.50
N ASN A 21 -8.27 -49.44 1.89
CA ASN A 21 -7.00 -48.69 2.04
C ASN A 21 -7.13 -47.41 2.85
N LYS A 22 -7.91 -47.40 3.90
CA LYS A 22 -8.23 -46.21 4.71
C LYS A 22 -7.00 -45.43 5.16
N LYS A 23 -5.92 -46.11 5.59
CA LYS A 23 -4.67 -45.46 6.03
C LYS A 23 -3.99 -44.69 4.92
N GLN A 24 -3.93 -45.26 3.70
CA GLN A 24 -3.30 -44.58 2.56
C GLN A 24 -4.11 -43.37 2.12
N TYR A 25 -5.44 -43.47 2.05
CA TYR A 25 -6.30 -42.34 1.72
C TYR A 25 -6.28 -41.23 2.78
N ALA A 26 -6.19 -41.61 4.06
CA ALA A 26 -6.02 -40.63 5.14
C ALA A 26 -4.70 -39.86 4.99
N ILE A 27 -3.58 -40.55 4.75
CA ILE A 27 -2.27 -39.91 4.51
C ILE A 27 -2.35 -39.00 3.28
N LEU A 28 -2.92 -39.45 2.17
CA LEU A 28 -3.08 -38.63 0.97
C LEU A 28 -3.90 -37.36 1.24
N PHE A 29 -5.01 -37.51 1.97
CA PHE A 29 -5.87 -36.37 2.35
C PHE A 29 -5.12 -35.35 3.21
N PHE A 30 -4.41 -35.79 4.23
CA PHE A 30 -3.58 -34.91 5.06
C PHE A 30 -2.46 -34.24 4.26
N THR A 31 -1.83 -34.96 3.34
CA THR A 31 -0.79 -34.39 2.46
C THR A 31 -1.35 -33.27 1.59
N ILE A 32 -2.52 -33.48 0.98
CA ILE A 32 -3.17 -32.46 0.16
C ILE A 32 -3.54 -31.22 1.01
N ILE A 33 -4.12 -31.43 2.20
CA ILE A 33 -4.47 -30.32 3.10
C ILE A 33 -3.21 -29.55 3.51
N LEU A 34 -2.16 -30.26 3.90
CA LEU A 34 -0.89 -29.63 4.33
C LEU A 34 -0.29 -28.82 3.17
N SER A 35 -0.26 -29.38 1.97
CA SER A 35 0.25 -28.68 0.78
C SER A 35 -0.57 -27.40 0.47
N ALA A 36 -1.88 -27.49 0.51
CA ALA A 36 -2.76 -26.34 0.31
C ALA A 36 -2.56 -25.27 1.39
N PHE A 37 -2.42 -25.70 2.65
CA PHE A 37 -2.16 -24.80 3.77
C PHE A 37 -0.80 -24.08 3.63
N MET A 38 0.25 -24.81 3.24
CA MET A 38 1.58 -24.23 3.00
C MET A 38 1.54 -23.18 1.89
N LEU A 39 0.86 -23.47 0.77
CA LEU A 39 0.69 -22.51 -0.31
C LEU A 39 -0.06 -21.25 0.18
N PHE A 40 -1.15 -21.44 0.92
CA PHE A 40 -1.91 -20.33 1.50
C PHE A 40 -1.02 -19.46 2.42
N CYS A 41 -0.22 -20.07 3.30
CA CYS A 41 0.71 -19.35 4.17
C CYS A 41 1.73 -18.53 3.36
N VAL A 42 2.34 -19.11 2.33
CA VAL A 42 3.32 -18.41 1.48
C VAL A 42 2.68 -17.20 0.80
N PHE A 43 1.50 -17.35 0.21
CA PHE A 43 0.79 -16.23 -0.42
C PHE A 43 0.40 -15.15 0.58
N THR A 44 -0.11 -15.53 1.75
CA THR A 44 -0.54 -14.58 2.78
C THR A 44 0.66 -13.79 3.31
N ILE A 45 1.75 -14.44 3.65
CA ILE A 45 2.96 -13.78 4.15
C ILE A 45 3.55 -12.88 3.06
N GLY A 46 3.63 -13.38 1.82
CA GLY A 46 4.15 -12.61 0.69
C GLY A 46 3.35 -11.33 0.44
N MET A 47 2.04 -11.42 0.38
CA MET A 47 1.17 -10.25 0.18
C MET A 47 1.23 -9.28 1.35
N THR A 48 1.26 -9.80 2.59
CA THR A 48 1.40 -8.96 3.79
C THR A 48 2.73 -8.20 3.79
N TYR A 49 3.82 -8.87 3.43
CA TYR A 49 5.13 -8.24 3.34
C TYR A 49 5.17 -7.13 2.28
N LEU A 50 4.66 -7.40 1.07
CA LEU A 50 4.60 -6.41 -0.01
C LEU A 50 3.77 -5.18 0.39
N ASN A 51 2.59 -5.39 0.97
CA ASN A 51 1.73 -4.29 1.41
C ASN A 51 2.37 -3.48 2.56
N SER A 52 3.00 -4.16 3.51
CA SER A 52 3.70 -3.49 4.62
C SER A 52 4.90 -2.68 4.12
N SER A 53 5.69 -3.24 3.21
CA SER A 53 6.83 -2.54 2.61
C SER A 53 6.40 -1.32 1.81
N ARG A 54 5.32 -1.43 1.01
CA ARG A 54 4.76 -0.30 0.27
C ARG A 54 4.30 0.81 1.23
N LEU A 55 3.52 0.46 2.26
CA LEU A 55 3.04 1.42 3.24
C LEU A 55 4.20 2.09 4.01
N GLN A 56 5.22 1.33 4.36
CA GLN A 56 6.41 1.87 5.02
C GLN A 56 7.15 2.86 4.11
N ASN A 57 7.35 2.52 2.85
CA ASN A 57 7.99 3.41 1.88
C ASN A 57 7.17 4.70 1.69
N THR A 58 5.85 4.59 1.53
CA THR A 58 4.96 5.75 1.42
C THR A 58 5.06 6.67 2.64
N ARG A 59 5.11 6.11 3.84
CA ARG A 59 5.26 6.89 5.09
C ARG A 59 6.64 7.52 5.24
N LEU A 60 7.70 6.81 4.87
CA LEU A 60 9.06 7.35 4.90
C LEU A 60 9.27 8.48 3.90
N ASN A 61 8.67 8.36 2.73
CA ASN A 61 8.73 9.39 1.69
C ASN A 61 7.73 10.54 1.91
N GLY A 62 6.80 10.40 2.85
CA GLY A 62 5.75 11.38 3.12
C GLY A 62 4.65 11.44 2.07
N ALA A 63 4.79 10.74 0.95
CA ALA A 63 3.83 10.69 -0.15
C ALA A 63 3.94 9.39 -0.95
N GLU A 64 2.89 9.04 -1.68
CA GLU A 64 2.89 7.93 -2.64
C GLU A 64 3.04 8.48 -4.06
N TYR A 65 4.15 8.14 -4.71
CA TYR A 65 4.43 8.52 -6.09
C TYR A 65 5.24 7.45 -6.81
N ASP A 66 5.08 7.38 -8.13
CA ASP A 66 5.86 6.48 -8.98
C ASP A 66 7.12 7.15 -9.51
N ILE A 67 7.05 8.47 -9.77
CA ILE A 67 8.15 9.26 -10.32
C ILE A 67 8.23 10.59 -9.58
N VAL A 68 9.45 10.99 -9.23
CA VAL A 68 9.76 12.31 -8.68
C VAL A 68 10.88 12.96 -9.49
N THR A 69 10.81 14.27 -9.67
CA THR A 69 11.88 15.04 -10.24
C THR A 69 12.28 16.18 -9.31
N MET A 70 13.57 16.30 -9.06
CA MET A 70 14.13 17.30 -8.14
C MET A 70 14.39 18.65 -8.79
N ASN A 71 14.40 18.71 -10.13
CA ASN A 71 14.75 19.94 -10.87
C ASN A 71 13.56 20.84 -11.18
N GLY A 72 12.36 20.45 -10.73
CA GLY A 72 11.14 21.14 -11.07
C GLY A 72 10.73 20.99 -12.54
N PHE A 73 9.65 21.66 -12.92
CA PHE A 73 9.12 21.68 -14.27
C PHE A 73 8.86 23.13 -14.71
N THR A 74 9.01 23.39 -16.01
CA THR A 74 8.45 24.60 -16.59
C THR A 74 6.92 24.49 -16.66
N SER A 75 6.23 25.63 -16.73
CA SER A 75 4.77 25.63 -16.85
C SER A 75 4.26 24.85 -18.08
N GLU A 76 5.00 24.85 -19.18
CA GLU A 76 4.68 24.11 -20.39
C GLU A 76 4.81 22.60 -20.18
N GLN A 77 5.90 22.16 -19.54
CA GLN A 77 6.10 20.75 -19.20
C GLN A 77 5.03 20.25 -18.22
N LEU A 78 4.69 21.06 -17.23
CA LEU A 78 3.65 20.72 -16.25
C LEU A 78 2.29 20.54 -16.93
N ASN A 79 1.90 21.46 -17.80
CA ASN A 79 0.66 21.36 -18.58
C ASN A 79 0.65 20.10 -19.46
N THR A 80 1.78 19.78 -20.10
CA THR A 80 1.90 18.56 -20.92
C THR A 80 1.73 17.29 -20.08
N LEU A 81 2.31 17.25 -18.88
CA LEU A 81 2.16 16.12 -17.97
C LEU A 81 0.73 15.98 -17.46
N GLN A 82 0.08 17.08 -17.09
CA GLN A 82 -1.30 17.09 -16.60
C GLN A 82 -2.33 16.68 -17.66
N GLN A 83 -2.03 16.91 -18.93
CA GLN A 83 -2.88 16.51 -20.06
C GLN A 83 -2.64 15.09 -20.55
N ASN A 84 -1.64 14.41 -20.04
CA ASN A 84 -1.31 13.05 -20.48
C ASN A 84 -2.23 12.03 -19.81
N GLU A 85 -3.01 11.31 -20.61
CA GLU A 85 -3.99 10.30 -20.15
C GLU A 85 -3.37 9.13 -19.35
N ASN A 86 -2.07 8.88 -19.50
CA ASN A 86 -1.36 7.85 -18.76
C ASN A 86 -0.86 8.32 -17.38
N ILE A 87 -1.00 9.61 -17.08
CA ILE A 87 -0.60 10.18 -15.79
C ILE A 87 -1.85 10.43 -14.95
N ARG A 88 -1.91 9.77 -13.81
CA ARG A 88 -3.07 9.81 -12.92
C ARG A 88 -3.21 11.16 -12.22
N SER A 89 -2.10 11.69 -11.71
CA SER A 89 -2.05 12.96 -11.00
C SER A 89 -0.62 13.50 -11.00
N VAL A 90 -0.49 14.82 -11.04
CA VAL A 90 0.78 15.52 -10.91
C VAL A 90 0.64 16.47 -9.74
N GLY A 91 1.37 16.22 -8.67
CA GLY A 91 1.42 17.09 -7.49
C GLY A 91 2.75 17.82 -7.41
N ILE A 92 2.73 19.00 -6.84
CA ILE A 92 3.89 19.86 -6.68
C ILE A 92 4.18 20.03 -5.20
N GLU A 93 5.45 19.81 -4.85
CA GLU A 93 6.00 20.06 -3.53
C GLU A 93 7.22 20.97 -3.66
N SER A 94 7.39 21.92 -2.75
CA SER A 94 8.52 22.83 -2.75
C SER A 94 8.94 23.16 -1.33
N TYR A 95 10.24 23.19 -1.09
CA TYR A 95 10.80 23.74 0.14
C TYR A 95 10.69 25.25 0.14
N ALA A 96 9.94 25.79 1.09
CA ALA A 96 9.79 27.24 1.26
C ALA A 96 10.93 27.85 2.07
N GLY A 97 11.59 27.07 2.92
CA GLY A 97 12.72 27.52 3.73
C GLY A 97 12.94 26.68 4.98
N PHE A 98 13.90 27.08 5.79
CA PHE A 98 14.19 26.48 7.09
C PHE A 98 14.10 27.53 8.19
N ILE A 99 13.53 27.14 9.31
CA ILE A 99 13.58 27.91 10.56
C ILE A 99 14.77 27.37 11.36
N GLN A 100 15.86 28.14 11.44
CA GLN A 100 17.12 27.69 12.06
C GLN A 100 17.16 27.85 13.58
N SER A 101 16.33 28.70 14.16
CA SER A 101 16.23 28.80 15.62
C SER A 101 14.88 29.35 16.02
N THR A 102 14.26 28.71 17.00
CA THR A 102 13.12 29.27 17.73
C THR A 102 13.58 29.65 19.12
N GLU A 103 12.83 30.50 19.77
CA GLU A 103 13.08 30.88 21.18
C GLU A 103 13.04 29.66 22.13
N TYR A 104 12.36 28.58 21.66
CA TYR A 104 12.11 27.35 22.42
C TYR A 104 13.05 26.19 22.07
N ASP A 105 13.56 26.13 20.85
CA ASP A 105 14.49 25.07 20.45
C ASP A 105 15.55 25.59 19.48
N LYS A 106 16.80 25.65 19.97
CA LYS A 106 17.97 26.11 19.20
C LYS A 106 18.65 24.96 18.44
N THR A 107 18.19 23.73 18.60
CA THR A 107 18.92 22.56 18.13
C THR A 107 18.26 21.89 16.93
N VAL A 108 17.02 22.22 16.60
CA VAL A 108 16.27 21.54 15.54
C VAL A 108 15.97 22.50 14.39
N GLU A 109 16.46 22.15 13.20
CA GLU A 109 16.08 22.82 11.97
C GLU A 109 14.67 22.36 11.56
N ILE A 110 13.74 23.30 11.39
CA ILE A 110 12.39 23.04 10.94
C ILE A 110 12.27 23.42 9.47
N GLY A 111 12.07 22.43 8.60
CA GLY A 111 11.78 22.66 7.20
C GLY A 111 10.35 23.14 7.02
N LEU A 112 10.16 24.21 6.26
CA LEU A 112 8.86 24.65 5.76
C LEU A 112 8.65 24.09 4.37
N LEU A 113 7.58 23.33 4.23
CA LEU A 113 7.19 22.69 2.98
C LEU A 113 5.90 23.31 2.49
N TRP A 114 5.86 23.64 1.22
CA TRP A 114 4.64 24.00 0.51
C TRP A 114 4.29 22.88 -0.48
N CYS A 115 3.04 22.55 -0.56
CA CYS A 115 2.53 21.63 -1.58
C CYS A 115 1.22 22.16 -2.16
N ASP A 116 0.90 21.71 -3.36
CA ASP A 116 -0.39 22.01 -3.97
C ASP A 116 -1.49 21.06 -3.43
N GLU A 117 -2.74 21.38 -3.72
CA GLU A 117 -3.90 20.59 -3.28
C GLU A 117 -3.89 19.16 -3.83
N VAL A 118 -3.39 18.96 -5.06
CA VAL A 118 -3.26 17.64 -5.68
C VAL A 118 -2.25 16.77 -4.93
N PHE A 119 -1.11 17.34 -4.58
CA PHE A 119 -0.11 16.64 -3.76
C PHE A 119 -0.68 16.28 -2.39
N TRP A 120 -1.35 17.25 -1.76
CA TRP A 120 -1.96 17.08 -0.45
C TRP A 120 -3.01 15.97 -0.43
N ASP A 121 -3.98 15.99 -1.35
CA ASP A 121 -5.12 15.09 -1.33
C ASP A 121 -4.82 13.72 -1.92
N ASN A 122 -4.05 13.67 -3.00
CA ASN A 122 -3.83 12.42 -3.72
C ASN A 122 -2.54 11.71 -3.33
N LEU A 123 -1.43 12.45 -3.18
CA LEU A 123 -0.11 11.84 -3.00
C LEU A 123 0.26 11.69 -1.52
N MET A 124 -0.04 12.70 -0.69
CA MET A 124 0.26 12.66 0.73
C MET A 124 -0.78 11.90 1.55
N SER A 125 -2.01 11.82 1.06
CA SER A 125 -3.13 11.17 1.77
C SER A 125 -2.81 9.74 2.25
N PRO A 126 -2.20 8.84 1.46
CA PRO A 126 -1.87 7.49 1.91
C PRO A 126 -0.77 7.44 2.99
N ALA A 127 0.08 8.47 3.08
CA ALA A 127 1.13 8.55 4.10
C ALA A 127 0.60 9.02 5.46
N ARG A 128 -0.51 9.76 5.47
CA ARG A 128 -1.12 10.29 6.69
C ARG A 128 -1.84 9.19 7.49
N THR A 129 -1.61 9.15 8.79
CA THR A 129 -2.31 8.23 9.71
C THR A 129 -3.56 8.86 10.32
N LYS A 130 -3.47 10.15 10.64
CA LYS A 130 -4.56 10.94 11.22
C LYS A 130 -4.39 12.38 10.76
N LEU A 131 -5.48 13.02 10.40
CA LEU A 131 -5.56 14.44 10.13
C LEU A 131 -6.48 15.07 11.16
N ASP A 132 -6.00 16.15 11.78
CA ASP A 132 -6.77 16.97 12.70
C ASP A 132 -6.71 18.41 12.18
N GLY A 133 -7.79 18.86 11.53
CA GLY A 133 -7.83 20.12 10.81
C GLY A 133 -7.99 19.95 9.30
N HIS A 134 -7.60 20.97 8.55
CA HIS A 134 -7.76 21.03 7.09
C HIS A 134 -6.48 21.56 6.42
N TYR A 135 -6.42 21.42 5.10
CA TYR A 135 -5.35 22.03 4.29
C TYR A 135 -5.31 23.55 4.50
N PRO A 136 -4.11 24.16 4.71
CA PRO A 136 -3.99 25.60 4.91
C PRO A 136 -4.56 26.39 3.73
N GLN A 137 -5.55 27.22 4.00
CA GLN A 137 -6.23 28.04 3.00
C GLN A 137 -5.78 29.49 3.01
N ASN A 138 -5.22 29.94 4.15
CA ASN A 138 -4.80 31.31 4.37
C ASN A 138 -3.29 31.40 4.56
N LYS A 139 -2.71 32.56 4.26
CA LYS A 139 -1.26 32.82 4.37
C LYS A 139 -0.68 32.63 5.78
N ASN A 140 -1.52 32.69 6.81
CA ASN A 140 -1.12 32.58 8.21
C ASN A 140 -1.46 31.20 8.83
N GLU A 141 -1.82 30.23 8.01
CA GLU A 141 -2.12 28.88 8.46
C GLU A 141 -0.95 27.97 8.15
N LEU A 142 -0.63 27.11 9.12
CA LEU A 142 0.38 26.07 9.00
C LEU A 142 -0.19 24.77 9.51
N MET A 143 0.18 23.68 8.87
CA MET A 143 -0.02 22.33 9.36
C MET A 143 1.27 21.84 10.00
N VAL A 144 1.17 21.26 11.20
CA VAL A 144 2.29 20.72 11.93
C VAL A 144 2.05 19.27 12.31
N THR A 145 3.11 18.51 12.51
CA THR A 145 2.97 17.16 13.06
C THR A 145 2.49 17.22 14.51
N LYS A 146 1.78 16.21 14.97
CA LYS A 146 1.22 16.16 16.32
C LYS A 146 2.29 16.35 17.39
N ASP A 147 3.42 15.68 17.23
CA ASP A 147 4.55 15.73 18.19
C ASP A 147 5.05 17.17 18.38
N ARG A 148 5.06 17.96 17.31
CA ARG A 148 5.45 19.38 17.38
C ARG A 148 4.37 20.29 17.97
N SER A 149 3.10 19.93 17.87
CA SER A 149 1.99 20.71 18.45
C SER A 149 1.91 20.57 19.97
N GLU A 150 2.50 19.52 20.53
CA GLU A 150 2.51 19.23 21.98
C GLU A 150 3.74 19.78 22.70
N GLU A 151 4.73 20.33 21.98
CA GLU A 151 5.93 20.98 22.53
C GLU A 151 5.66 22.41 23.04
N ARG A 152 4.58 22.63 23.79
CA ARG A 152 4.25 23.93 24.39
C ARG A 152 4.53 23.94 25.88
#